data_a1a496426689034eefeb73d12e3a06c2
#
_entry.id   a1a496426689034eefeb73d12e3a06c2
#
_cell.length_a   1.000
_cell.length_b   1.000
_cell.length_c   1.000
_cell.angle_alpha   90.00
_cell.angle_beta   90.00
_cell.angle_gamma   90.00
#
_symmetry.space_group_name_H-M   'P 1'
#
loop_
_entity.id
_entity.type
_entity.pdbx_description
1 polymer ?
#
loop_
_entity_poly.entity_id
_entity_poly.type
_entity_poly.pdbx_seq_one_letter_code
_entity_poly.pdbx_strand_id
1 'polypeptide(L)'
;MTFPRKVNLYEVGPRDGLQNEKEIIPIDVKVNLINKLINCNFKEIEIGSFVSPKWVPQMADSEIIIDKINKPETTSFPVLTPNLKGVQKAIEKKADTVCVFVTASETFSKKNTNCTVSESLKRVEEIIGEVKKHNIKVRGYLSCVLGCPYEGKVSYESTADLASFLIEQGCYQVSLGDTIGCGTPFDAIKLFELVSKNVNIENI
;
A
#
# COMPACT_ATOMS: atom_id res chain seq x y z
N MET A 1 15.81 -20.36 5.00
CA MET A 1 15.31 -19.49 3.92
C MET A 1 16.46 -18.99 3.07
N THR A 2 16.40 -19.05 1.75
CA THR A 2 17.37 -18.42 0.84
C THR A 2 16.80 -17.07 0.41
N PHE A 3 17.50 -16.00 0.74
CA PHE A 3 17.10 -14.66 0.30
C PHE A 3 17.25 -14.51 -1.22
N PRO A 4 16.39 -13.72 -1.87
CA PRO A 4 16.51 -13.45 -3.30
C PRO A 4 17.81 -12.71 -3.61
N ARG A 5 18.43 -13.01 -4.77
CA ARG A 5 19.65 -12.32 -5.22
C ARG A 5 19.39 -10.90 -5.71
N LYS A 6 18.14 -10.57 -6.00
CA LYS A 6 17.69 -9.28 -6.50
C LYS A 6 16.41 -8.87 -5.78
N VAL A 7 16.31 -7.59 -5.44
CA VAL A 7 15.09 -6.98 -4.92
C VAL A 7 14.64 -5.87 -5.85
N ASN A 8 13.33 -5.63 -5.89
CA ASN A 8 12.74 -4.48 -6.54
C ASN A 8 12.45 -3.42 -5.47
N LEU A 9 12.81 -2.17 -5.77
CA LEU A 9 12.47 -1.05 -4.90
C LEU A 9 11.10 -0.50 -5.32
N TYR A 10 10.20 -0.40 -4.36
CA TYR A 10 8.91 0.23 -4.50
C TYR A 10 8.95 1.57 -3.76
N GLU A 11 8.85 2.66 -4.49
CA GLU A 11 8.98 4.00 -3.93
C GLU A 11 7.63 4.53 -3.43
N VAL A 12 7.54 4.81 -2.14
CA VAL A 12 6.32 5.30 -1.48
C VAL A 12 6.44 6.73 -0.93
N GLY A 13 7.60 7.34 -1.06
CA GLY A 13 7.88 8.68 -0.55
C GLY A 13 6.89 9.75 -0.99
N PRO A 14 6.48 9.80 -2.28
CA PRO A 14 5.49 10.79 -2.74
C PRO A 14 4.11 10.64 -2.12
N ARG A 15 3.72 9.43 -1.69
CA ARG A 15 2.47 9.19 -0.97
C ARG A 15 2.69 9.12 0.52
N ASP A 16 3.33 8.06 1.01
CA ASP A 16 3.45 7.75 2.44
C ASP A 16 4.34 8.75 3.18
N GLY A 17 5.47 9.09 2.58
CA GLY A 17 6.39 10.08 3.13
C GLY A 17 5.74 11.46 3.22
N LEU A 18 5.29 11.99 2.10
CA LEU A 18 4.70 13.34 2.04
C LEU A 18 3.39 13.44 2.82
N GLN A 19 2.61 12.37 2.95
CA GLN A 19 1.36 12.35 3.70
C GLN A 19 1.53 12.87 5.14
N ASN A 20 2.69 12.67 5.75
CA ASN A 20 2.97 13.03 7.13
C ASN A 20 3.55 14.44 7.29
N GLU A 21 3.81 15.15 6.20
CA GLU A 21 4.29 16.53 6.25
C GLU A 21 3.20 17.47 6.77
N LYS A 22 3.60 18.37 7.69
CA LYS A 22 2.67 19.31 8.34
C LYS A 22 2.23 20.43 7.41
N GLU A 23 3.14 20.90 6.56
CA GLU A 23 2.87 21.95 5.58
C GLU A 23 2.38 21.33 4.27
N ILE A 24 1.37 21.94 3.67
CA ILE A 24 0.87 21.51 2.37
C ILE A 24 1.93 21.79 1.30
N ILE A 25 2.44 20.73 0.72
CA ILE A 25 3.46 20.79 -0.32
C ILE A 25 2.79 21.16 -1.65
N PRO A 26 3.29 22.19 -2.37
CA PRO A 26 2.76 22.59 -3.66
C PRO A 26 2.77 21.46 -4.69
N ILE A 27 1.76 21.43 -5.58
CA ILE A 27 1.58 20.40 -6.61
C ILE A 27 2.80 20.29 -7.52
N ASP A 28 3.37 21.41 -7.94
CA ASP A 28 4.55 21.45 -8.81
C ASP A 28 5.79 20.84 -8.15
N VAL A 29 5.94 20.98 -6.84
CA VAL A 29 7.01 20.34 -6.06
C VAL A 29 6.81 18.83 -6.04
N LYS A 30 5.58 18.35 -5.78
CA LYS A 30 5.25 16.91 -5.80
C LYS A 30 5.48 16.31 -7.20
N VAL A 31 5.01 16.97 -8.24
CA VAL A 31 5.21 16.54 -9.65
C VAL A 31 6.70 16.49 -9.99
N ASN A 32 7.47 17.50 -9.58
CA ASN A 32 8.91 17.52 -9.82
C ASN A 32 9.64 16.38 -9.09
N LEU A 33 9.27 16.10 -7.83
CA LEU A 33 9.80 14.95 -7.07
C LEU A 33 9.55 13.64 -7.82
N ILE A 34 8.29 13.39 -8.23
CA ILE A 34 7.91 12.16 -8.94
C ILE A 34 8.69 12.03 -10.27
N ASN A 35 8.79 13.11 -11.04
CA ASN A 35 9.55 13.10 -12.30
C ASN A 35 11.05 12.84 -12.08
N LYS A 36 11.64 13.30 -10.98
CA LYS A 36 13.02 12.95 -10.61
C LYS A 36 13.16 11.47 -10.24
N LEU A 37 12.20 10.91 -9.51
CA LEU A 37 12.18 9.48 -9.18
C LEU A 37 12.04 8.60 -10.42
N ILE A 38 11.24 9.02 -11.41
CA ILE A 38 11.16 8.36 -12.71
C ILE A 38 12.55 8.30 -13.37
N ASN A 39 13.29 9.41 -13.36
CA ASN A 39 14.65 9.48 -13.91
C ASN A 39 15.67 8.63 -13.13
N CYS A 40 15.36 8.24 -11.88
CA CYS A 40 16.13 7.27 -11.11
C CYS A 40 15.82 5.81 -11.46
N ASN A 41 14.97 5.56 -12.47
CA ASN A 41 14.57 4.24 -12.97
C ASN A 41 13.79 3.38 -11.95
N PHE A 42 13.08 3.97 -11.01
CA PHE A 42 12.11 3.22 -10.21
C PHE A 42 11.05 2.60 -11.12
N LYS A 43 10.68 1.35 -10.81
CA LYS A 43 9.66 0.63 -11.58
C LYS A 43 8.25 0.87 -11.06
N GLU A 44 8.14 1.21 -9.80
CA GLU A 44 6.88 1.47 -9.11
C GLU A 44 7.05 2.68 -8.20
N ILE A 45 6.22 3.70 -8.39
CA ILE A 45 6.22 4.93 -7.59
C ILE A 45 4.78 5.22 -7.16
N GLU A 46 4.48 5.07 -5.89
CA GLU A 46 3.15 5.39 -5.35
C GLU A 46 2.98 6.90 -5.24
N ILE A 47 2.14 7.46 -6.10
CA ILE A 47 2.09 8.90 -6.37
C ILE A 47 1.06 9.68 -5.56
N GLY A 48 0.16 9.00 -4.86
CA GLY A 48 -0.89 9.67 -4.10
C GLY A 48 -1.94 8.73 -3.55
N SER A 49 -3.01 9.30 -3.02
CA SER A 49 -4.12 8.57 -2.43
C SER A 49 -5.46 9.20 -2.77
N PHE A 50 -6.45 8.38 -3.10
CA PHE A 50 -7.85 8.79 -3.28
C PHE A 50 -8.64 8.67 -1.98
N VAL A 51 -8.01 9.05 -0.88
CA VAL A 51 -8.62 9.22 0.43
C VAL A 51 -9.41 10.53 0.49
N SER A 52 -10.33 10.64 1.43
CA SER A 52 -11.05 11.91 1.65
C SER A 52 -10.08 13.04 2.06
N PRO A 53 -10.07 14.20 1.37
CA PRO A 53 -9.26 15.36 1.73
C PRO A 53 -9.49 15.88 3.16
N LYS A 54 -10.64 15.57 3.75
CA LYS A 54 -10.94 15.91 5.15
C LYS A 54 -10.04 15.17 6.13
N TRP A 55 -9.62 13.95 5.79
CA TRP A 55 -8.76 13.12 6.63
C TRP A 55 -7.28 13.28 6.29
N VAL A 56 -6.95 13.44 5.01
CA VAL A 56 -5.58 13.60 4.55
C VAL A 56 -5.50 14.75 3.55
N PRO A 57 -5.46 16.00 4.02
CA PRO A 57 -5.43 17.20 3.15
C PRO A 57 -4.24 17.19 2.19
N GLN A 58 -3.10 16.67 2.61
CA GLN A 58 -1.88 16.57 1.82
C GLN A 58 -2.06 15.77 0.52
N MET A 59 -3.02 14.83 0.47
CA MET A 59 -3.29 13.99 -0.70
C MET A 59 -4.49 14.49 -1.53
N ALA A 60 -5.04 15.66 -1.23
CA ALA A 60 -6.20 16.22 -1.93
C ALA A 60 -5.98 16.45 -3.43
N ASP A 61 -4.74 16.62 -3.84
CA ASP A 61 -4.30 16.93 -5.20
C ASP A 61 -3.87 15.70 -6.03
N SER A 62 -4.04 14.49 -5.51
CA SER A 62 -3.62 13.25 -6.18
C SER A 62 -4.19 13.09 -7.60
N GLU A 63 -5.44 13.55 -7.84
CA GLU A 63 -6.06 13.52 -9.16
C GLU A 63 -5.38 14.47 -10.17
N ILE A 64 -4.81 15.58 -9.69
CA ILE A 64 -4.10 16.55 -10.52
C ILE A 64 -2.68 16.04 -10.77
N ILE A 65 -2.05 15.43 -9.77
CA ILE A 65 -0.70 14.89 -9.88
C ILE A 65 -0.65 13.79 -10.94
N ILE A 66 -1.58 12.84 -10.90
CA ILE A 66 -1.62 11.74 -11.87
C ILE A 66 -1.77 12.23 -13.33
N ASP A 67 -2.42 13.39 -13.54
CA ASP A 67 -2.58 13.98 -14.86
C ASP A 67 -1.32 14.75 -15.33
N LYS A 68 -0.47 15.22 -14.39
CA LYS A 68 0.66 16.12 -14.68
C LYS A 68 2.02 15.44 -14.75
N ILE A 69 2.17 14.26 -14.18
CA ILE A 69 3.45 13.53 -14.20
C ILE A 69 3.76 12.94 -15.58
N ASN A 70 5.02 12.74 -15.86
CA ASN A 70 5.45 11.93 -17.00
C ASN A 70 5.10 10.47 -16.74
N LYS A 71 4.61 9.76 -17.77
CA LYS A 71 4.20 8.35 -17.64
C LYS A 71 4.90 7.46 -18.64
N PRO A 72 6.20 7.15 -18.45
CA PRO A 72 6.88 6.18 -19.29
C PRO A 72 6.28 4.79 -19.05
N GLU A 73 6.18 3.97 -20.09
CA GLU A 73 5.67 2.59 -20.03
C GLU A 73 6.45 1.67 -19.09
N THR A 74 7.67 2.09 -18.74
CA THR A 74 8.58 1.31 -17.87
C THR A 74 8.32 1.49 -16.39
N THR A 75 7.42 2.40 -15.99
CA THR A 75 7.12 2.75 -14.59
C THR A 75 5.62 2.70 -14.35
N SER A 76 5.21 2.00 -13.32
CA SER A 76 3.84 1.97 -12.80
C SER A 76 3.64 3.08 -11.75
N PHE A 77 2.43 3.61 -11.69
CA PHE A 77 2.06 4.72 -10.79
C PHE A 77 0.88 4.35 -9.88
N PRO A 78 1.11 3.47 -8.91
CA PRO A 78 0.08 3.07 -7.97
C PRO A 78 -0.50 4.25 -7.17
N VAL A 79 -1.78 4.10 -6.80
CA VAL A 79 -2.51 5.04 -5.94
C VAL A 79 -3.23 4.30 -4.82
N LEU A 80 -3.18 4.83 -3.61
CA LEU A 80 -3.89 4.24 -2.48
C LEU A 80 -5.40 4.50 -2.58
N THR A 81 -6.20 3.43 -2.47
CA THR A 81 -7.66 3.50 -2.55
C THR A 81 -8.30 2.85 -1.32
N PRO A 82 -8.82 3.64 -0.37
CA PRO A 82 -9.35 3.12 0.88
C PRO A 82 -10.75 2.50 0.77
N ASN A 83 -11.45 2.72 -0.35
CA ASN A 83 -12.84 2.28 -0.56
C ASN A 83 -13.25 2.38 -2.03
N LEU A 84 -14.45 1.90 -2.37
CA LEU A 84 -14.99 1.93 -3.73
C LEU A 84 -15.05 3.33 -4.36
N LYS A 85 -15.27 4.38 -3.56
CA LYS A 85 -15.25 5.75 -4.06
C LYS A 85 -13.86 6.18 -4.53
N GLY A 86 -12.81 5.74 -3.83
CA GLY A 86 -11.42 5.93 -4.26
C GLY A 86 -11.11 5.12 -5.53
N VAL A 87 -11.63 3.89 -5.62
CA VAL A 87 -11.51 3.04 -6.82
C VAL A 87 -12.14 3.71 -8.03
N GLN A 88 -13.34 4.28 -7.90
CA GLN A 88 -13.99 4.98 -9.00
C GLN A 88 -13.10 6.10 -9.58
N LYS A 89 -12.47 6.88 -8.70
CA LYS A 89 -11.50 7.90 -9.12
C LYS A 89 -10.27 7.30 -9.80
N ALA A 90 -9.75 6.18 -9.30
CA ALA A 90 -8.64 5.48 -9.93
C ALA A 90 -8.99 5.03 -11.36
N ILE A 91 -10.20 4.51 -11.56
CA ILE A 91 -10.71 4.11 -12.87
C ILE A 91 -10.81 5.33 -13.81
N GLU A 92 -11.44 6.42 -13.35
CA GLU A 92 -11.59 7.67 -14.11
C GLU A 92 -10.24 8.26 -14.53
N LYS A 93 -9.24 8.18 -13.65
CA LYS A 93 -7.87 8.65 -13.89
C LYS A 93 -6.99 7.63 -14.62
N LYS A 94 -7.54 6.47 -15.00
CA LYS A 94 -6.82 5.39 -15.71
C LYS A 94 -5.56 4.95 -14.97
N ALA A 95 -5.66 4.83 -13.64
CA ALA A 95 -4.59 4.26 -12.84
C ALA A 95 -4.34 2.81 -13.25
N ASP A 96 -3.09 2.41 -13.35
CA ASP A 96 -2.68 1.04 -13.72
C ASP A 96 -2.71 0.09 -12.53
N THR A 97 -2.54 0.65 -11.33
CA THR A 97 -2.44 -0.10 -10.09
C THR A 97 -3.11 0.67 -8.94
N VAL A 98 -3.88 -0.03 -8.13
CA VAL A 98 -4.41 0.49 -6.87
C VAL A 98 -3.79 -0.24 -5.68
N CYS A 99 -3.63 0.48 -4.58
CA CYS A 99 -3.19 -0.09 -3.32
C CYS A 99 -4.36 -0.15 -2.35
N VAL A 100 -4.54 -1.29 -1.72
CA VAL A 100 -5.47 -1.51 -0.61
C VAL A 100 -4.69 -1.76 0.67
N PHE A 101 -5.31 -1.61 1.83
CA PHE A 101 -4.64 -1.85 3.09
C PHE A 101 -5.54 -2.53 4.11
N VAL A 102 -4.94 -3.39 4.89
CA VAL A 102 -5.47 -4.01 6.10
C VAL A 102 -4.43 -3.92 7.21
N THR A 103 -4.79 -4.30 8.40
CA THR A 103 -3.85 -4.33 9.53
C THR A 103 -4.00 -5.61 10.34
N ALA A 104 -2.91 -6.06 10.93
CA ALA A 104 -2.90 -7.24 11.80
C ALA A 104 -3.34 -6.94 13.24
N SER A 105 -3.86 -5.74 13.55
CA SER A 105 -4.32 -5.30 14.88
C SER A 105 -5.74 -4.75 14.81
N GLU A 106 -6.62 -5.30 15.64
CA GLU A 106 -8.01 -4.84 15.76
C GLU A 106 -8.11 -3.40 16.28
N THR A 107 -7.33 -3.04 17.28
CA THR A 107 -7.36 -1.69 17.85
C THR A 107 -6.84 -0.67 16.85
N PHE A 108 -5.76 -1.01 16.12
CA PHE A 108 -5.24 -0.14 15.07
C PHE A 108 -6.25 0.03 13.93
N SER A 109 -6.91 -1.04 13.50
CA SER A 109 -7.97 -0.99 12.49
C SER A 109 -9.08 -0.02 12.90
N LYS A 110 -9.63 -0.19 14.09
CA LYS A 110 -10.70 0.68 14.62
C LYS A 110 -10.27 2.14 14.71
N LYS A 111 -9.06 2.41 15.19
CA LYS A 111 -8.57 3.81 15.35
C LYS A 111 -8.20 4.47 14.00
N ASN A 112 -7.65 3.73 13.06
CA ASN A 112 -7.14 4.27 11.81
C ASN A 112 -8.20 4.31 10.71
N THR A 113 -9.08 3.31 10.64
CA THR A 113 -10.06 3.15 9.56
C THR A 113 -11.51 3.09 10.02
N ASN A 114 -11.74 3.19 11.32
CA ASN A 114 -13.05 3.09 11.97
C ASN A 114 -13.83 1.82 11.58
N CYS A 115 -13.11 0.69 11.44
CA CYS A 115 -13.71 -0.62 11.19
C CYS A 115 -12.89 -1.74 11.83
N THR A 116 -13.50 -2.91 12.00
CA THR A 116 -12.81 -4.13 12.42
C THR A 116 -11.89 -4.65 11.31
N VAL A 117 -10.97 -5.55 11.66
CA VAL A 117 -10.16 -6.26 10.65
C VAL A 117 -11.06 -7.02 9.67
N SER A 118 -12.06 -7.74 10.16
CA SER A 118 -13.01 -8.47 9.31
C SER A 118 -13.78 -7.56 8.34
N GLU A 119 -14.21 -6.38 8.79
CA GLU A 119 -14.86 -5.40 7.90
C GLU A 119 -13.87 -4.82 6.87
N SER A 120 -12.61 -4.64 7.26
CA SER A 120 -11.58 -4.19 6.30
C SER A 120 -11.31 -5.22 5.21
N LEU A 121 -11.31 -6.52 5.55
CA LEU A 121 -11.17 -7.61 4.57
C LEU A 121 -12.32 -7.63 3.57
N LYS A 122 -13.57 -7.51 4.03
CA LYS A 122 -14.74 -7.40 3.12
C LYS A 122 -14.64 -6.20 2.19
N ARG A 123 -14.18 -5.06 2.70
CA ARG A 123 -13.95 -3.87 1.89
C ARG A 123 -12.89 -4.10 0.81
N VAL A 124 -11.83 -4.84 1.14
CA VAL A 124 -10.80 -5.24 0.16
C VAL A 124 -11.38 -6.16 -0.91
N GLU A 125 -12.20 -7.15 -0.53
CA GLU A 125 -12.90 -8.03 -1.49
C GLU A 125 -13.77 -7.22 -2.47
N GLU A 126 -14.55 -6.27 -1.98
CA GLU A 126 -15.37 -5.38 -2.81
C GLU A 126 -14.53 -4.56 -3.79
N ILE A 127 -13.42 -3.97 -3.31
CA ILE A 127 -12.48 -3.20 -4.13
C ILE A 127 -11.89 -4.09 -5.22
N ILE A 128 -11.36 -5.26 -4.88
CA ILE A 128 -10.75 -6.18 -5.82
C ILE A 128 -11.78 -6.66 -6.86
N GLY A 129 -12.99 -6.96 -6.43
CA GLY A 129 -14.10 -7.33 -7.32
C GLY A 129 -14.42 -6.25 -8.35
N GLU A 130 -14.31 -4.98 -7.98
CA GLU A 130 -14.55 -3.86 -8.88
C GLU A 130 -13.38 -3.65 -9.85
N VAL A 131 -12.15 -3.56 -9.36
CA VAL A 131 -10.99 -3.24 -10.20
C VAL A 131 -10.64 -4.34 -11.21
N LYS A 132 -10.96 -5.61 -10.90
CA LYS A 132 -10.82 -6.74 -11.84
C LYS A 132 -11.58 -6.51 -13.16
N LYS A 133 -12.71 -5.82 -13.13
CA LYS A 133 -13.51 -5.49 -14.32
C LYS A 133 -12.80 -4.50 -15.25
N HIS A 134 -11.81 -3.76 -14.74
CA HIS A 134 -11.10 -2.70 -15.42
C HIS A 134 -9.63 -3.03 -15.72
N ASN A 135 -9.22 -4.28 -15.49
CA ASN A 135 -7.84 -4.74 -15.70
C ASN A 135 -6.79 -3.92 -14.90
N ILE A 136 -7.17 -3.41 -13.73
CA ILE A 136 -6.30 -2.67 -12.81
C ILE A 136 -5.67 -3.68 -11.83
N LYS A 137 -4.35 -3.57 -11.62
CA LYS A 137 -3.63 -4.40 -10.65
C LYS A 137 -3.92 -3.95 -9.22
N VAL A 138 -3.84 -4.88 -8.27
CA VAL A 138 -4.04 -4.57 -6.85
C VAL A 138 -2.82 -4.98 -6.04
N ARG A 139 -2.28 -4.06 -5.24
CA ARG A 139 -1.25 -4.31 -4.24
C ARG A 139 -1.84 -4.19 -2.84
N GLY A 140 -1.54 -5.13 -1.94
CA GLY A 140 -1.98 -5.11 -0.56
C GLY A 140 -0.92 -4.52 0.37
N TYR A 141 -1.31 -3.64 1.29
CA TYR A 141 -0.52 -3.28 2.47
C TYR A 141 -1.06 -4.00 3.69
N LEU A 142 -0.18 -4.62 4.46
CA LEU A 142 -0.50 -5.22 5.75
C LEU A 142 0.28 -4.49 6.83
N SER A 143 -0.40 -3.67 7.63
CA SER A 143 0.19 -2.84 8.67
C SER A 143 0.30 -3.57 10.01
N CYS A 144 1.18 -3.09 10.88
CA CYS A 144 1.41 -3.59 12.23
C CYS A 144 1.91 -5.05 12.28
N VAL A 145 2.66 -5.52 11.28
CA VAL A 145 3.04 -6.94 11.17
C VAL A 145 4.04 -7.40 12.23
N LEU A 146 4.84 -6.49 12.80
CA LEU A 146 5.83 -6.79 13.85
C LEU A 146 5.45 -6.21 15.21
N GLY A 147 4.49 -5.28 15.22
CA GLY A 147 4.00 -4.68 16.44
C GLY A 147 2.97 -3.58 16.19
N CYS A 148 2.12 -3.38 17.19
CA CYS A 148 1.07 -2.37 17.20
C CYS A 148 1.31 -1.35 18.30
N PRO A 149 1.12 -0.03 18.06
CA PRO A 149 1.32 0.99 19.09
C PRO A 149 0.30 0.94 20.22
N TYR A 150 -0.77 0.16 20.07
CA TYR A 150 -1.85 0.04 21.05
C TYR A 150 -1.91 -1.32 21.74
N GLU A 151 -1.65 -2.41 20.98
CA GLU A 151 -1.77 -3.80 21.45
C GLU A 151 -0.41 -4.42 21.78
N GLY A 152 0.70 -3.77 21.38
CA GLY A 152 2.03 -4.29 21.53
C GLY A 152 2.32 -5.40 20.52
N LYS A 153 2.63 -6.60 20.97
CA LYS A 153 2.98 -7.74 20.08
C LYS A 153 1.79 -8.17 19.22
N VAL A 154 2.08 -8.49 17.96
CA VAL A 154 1.14 -9.05 16.99
C VAL A 154 1.55 -10.47 16.65
N SER A 155 0.57 -11.38 16.44
CA SER A 155 0.85 -12.76 16.03
C SER A 155 1.37 -12.80 14.61
N TYR A 156 2.50 -13.48 14.41
CA TYR A 156 3.06 -13.72 13.07
C TYR A 156 2.19 -14.68 12.26
N GLU A 157 1.51 -15.62 12.94
CA GLU A 157 0.57 -16.56 12.32
C GLU A 157 -0.62 -15.79 11.73
N SER A 158 -1.25 -14.91 12.52
CA SER A 158 -2.34 -14.06 12.04
C SER A 158 -1.90 -13.14 10.89
N THR A 159 -0.67 -12.63 10.94
CA THR A 159 -0.08 -11.84 9.85
C THR A 159 0.09 -12.69 8.58
N ALA A 160 0.55 -13.93 8.71
CA ALA A 160 0.70 -14.86 7.58
C ALA A 160 -0.65 -15.21 6.94
N ASP A 161 -1.69 -15.45 7.75
CA ASP A 161 -3.04 -15.72 7.27
C ASP A 161 -3.62 -14.54 6.50
N LEU A 162 -3.44 -13.31 7.01
CA LEU A 162 -3.87 -12.09 6.33
C LEU A 162 -3.12 -11.84 5.03
N ALA A 163 -1.81 -12.12 4.99
CA ALA A 163 -1.02 -12.02 3.76
C ALA A 163 -1.50 -13.04 2.70
N SER A 164 -1.76 -14.29 3.11
CA SER A 164 -2.32 -15.33 2.25
C SER A 164 -3.68 -14.90 1.69
N PHE A 165 -4.56 -14.40 2.56
CA PHE A 165 -5.87 -13.89 2.16
C PHE A 165 -5.76 -12.82 1.06
N LEU A 166 -4.90 -11.83 1.21
CA LEU A 166 -4.74 -10.76 0.22
C LEU A 166 -4.29 -11.29 -1.15
N ILE A 167 -3.37 -12.27 -1.17
CA ILE A 167 -2.91 -12.92 -2.41
C ILE A 167 -4.06 -13.74 -3.03
N GLU A 168 -4.78 -14.53 -2.24
CA GLU A 168 -5.91 -15.35 -2.71
C GLU A 168 -7.04 -14.49 -3.29
N GLN A 169 -7.29 -13.31 -2.72
CA GLN A 169 -8.25 -12.37 -3.27
C GLN A 169 -7.80 -11.77 -4.62
N GLY A 170 -6.51 -11.74 -4.90
CA GLY A 170 -5.95 -11.31 -6.17
C GLY A 170 -5.03 -10.11 -6.12
N CYS A 171 -4.49 -9.77 -4.95
CA CYS A 171 -3.33 -8.88 -4.88
C CYS A 171 -2.14 -9.56 -5.55
N TYR A 172 -1.44 -8.85 -6.45
CA TYR A 172 -0.24 -9.39 -7.07
C TYR A 172 0.96 -9.39 -6.13
N GLN A 173 0.93 -8.54 -5.11
CA GLN A 173 1.96 -8.39 -4.09
C GLN A 173 1.36 -7.92 -2.76
N VAL A 174 1.98 -8.30 -1.65
CA VAL A 174 1.67 -7.82 -0.30
C VAL A 174 2.90 -7.20 0.34
N SER A 175 2.77 -5.97 0.84
CA SER A 175 3.80 -5.30 1.64
C SER A 175 3.56 -5.56 3.12
N LEU A 176 4.57 -6.12 3.79
CA LEU A 176 4.56 -6.36 5.23
C LEU A 176 5.14 -5.14 5.95
N GLY A 177 4.26 -4.31 6.54
CA GLY A 177 4.63 -3.02 7.13
C GLY A 177 4.96 -3.12 8.63
N ASP A 178 6.21 -2.87 9.00
CA ASP A 178 6.58 -2.54 10.38
C ASP A 178 6.22 -1.09 10.67
N THR A 179 4.93 -0.86 10.93
CA THR A 179 4.31 0.47 10.97
C THR A 179 4.93 1.42 11.99
N ILE A 180 5.49 0.89 13.07
CA ILE A 180 6.09 1.68 14.15
C ILE A 180 7.61 1.50 14.28
N GLY A 181 8.20 0.73 13.37
CA GLY A 181 9.66 0.52 13.35
C GLY A 181 10.19 -0.18 14.60
N CYS A 182 9.43 -1.15 15.13
CA CYS A 182 9.81 -1.86 16.37
C CYS A 182 10.45 -3.23 16.13
N GLY A 183 10.43 -3.73 14.89
CA GLY A 183 10.95 -5.02 14.52
C GLY A 183 12.48 -5.06 14.47
N THR A 184 13.02 -6.21 14.87
CA THR A 184 14.44 -6.51 14.67
C THR A 184 14.65 -7.31 13.39
N PRO A 185 15.88 -7.41 12.85
CA PRO A 185 16.17 -8.31 11.73
C PRO A 185 15.73 -9.76 11.99
N PHE A 186 15.78 -10.20 13.25
CA PHE A 186 15.35 -11.54 13.65
C PHE A 186 13.83 -11.72 13.52
N ASP A 187 13.07 -10.70 13.92
CA ASP A 187 11.61 -10.68 13.78
C ASP A 187 11.21 -10.70 12.31
N ALA A 188 11.90 -9.92 11.48
CA ALA A 188 11.66 -9.88 10.04
C ALA A 188 11.92 -11.26 9.39
N ILE A 189 13.08 -11.91 9.69
CA ILE A 189 13.40 -13.24 9.17
C ILE A 189 12.30 -14.24 9.56
N LYS A 190 11.92 -14.25 10.84
CA LYS A 190 10.92 -15.18 11.36
C LYS A 190 9.55 -14.98 10.70
N LEU A 191 9.14 -13.72 10.51
CA LEU A 191 7.90 -13.40 9.82
C LEU A 191 7.94 -13.85 8.36
N PHE A 192 9.02 -13.54 7.63
CA PHE A 192 9.19 -13.98 6.24
C PHE A 192 9.18 -15.50 6.10
N GLU A 193 9.85 -16.24 6.99
CA GLU A 193 9.80 -17.70 7.00
C GLU A 193 8.40 -18.24 7.20
N LEU A 194 7.57 -17.58 7.99
CA LEU A 194 6.20 -18.02 8.22
C LEU A 194 5.30 -17.69 7.03
N VAL A 195 5.34 -16.45 6.55
CA VAL A 195 4.53 -15.99 5.40
C VAL A 195 4.88 -16.78 4.14
N SER A 196 6.17 -17.05 3.90
CA SER A 196 6.64 -17.78 2.71
C SER A 196 6.22 -19.26 2.64
N LYS A 197 5.57 -19.80 3.68
CA LYS A 197 4.96 -21.14 3.60
C LYS A 197 3.76 -21.18 2.66
N ASN A 198 3.02 -20.07 2.57
CA ASN A 198 1.77 -19.97 1.82
C ASN A 198 1.80 -18.92 0.71
N VAL A 199 2.71 -17.95 0.81
CA VAL A 199 2.86 -16.85 -0.16
C VAL A 199 4.23 -16.95 -0.82
N ASN A 200 4.27 -16.87 -2.15
CA ASN A 200 5.55 -16.82 -2.86
C ASN A 200 6.33 -15.58 -2.44
N ILE A 201 7.61 -15.76 -2.11
CA ILE A 201 8.51 -14.68 -1.68
C ILE A 201 8.60 -13.52 -2.70
N GLU A 202 8.39 -13.80 -3.98
CA GLU A 202 8.37 -12.79 -5.05
C GLU A 202 7.14 -11.86 -4.98
N ASN A 203 6.13 -12.26 -4.22
CA ASN A 203 4.89 -11.52 -4.04
C ASN A 203 4.84 -10.76 -2.70
N ILE A 204 5.99 -10.66 -2.00
CA ILE A 204 6.10 -9.98 -0.72
C ILE A 204 7.00 -8.75 -0.86
#